data_b9230deb9e1b2677bf81a4ec415bcd07
#
_entry.id   b9230deb9e1b2677bf81a4ec415bcd07
#
_cell.length_a   1.000
_cell.length_b   1.000
_cell.length_c   1.000
_cell.angle_alpha   90.00
_cell.angle_beta   90.00
_cell.angle_gamma   90.00
#
_symmetry.space_group_name_H-M   'P 1'
#
loop_
_entity.id
_entity.type
_entity.pdbx_description
1 polymer ?
#
loop_
_entity_poly.entity_id
_entity_poly.type
_entity_poly.pdbx_seq_one_letter_code
_entity_poly.pdbx_strand_id
1 'polypeptide(L)'
;MTQTNLGGSFTLPGTSLTVERMGYGAMQLAGPQVFGPPRDVDAAVAVLREAISAGVNHIDTSDFYGPHVTNQIIKKAIHPYPAGLVIVTKLGAKRGEDKSWPHALSRQDLTDGTHDNLRNLGLDVLDVVNLRVGGVMGPSDGSIAEPLTVLADLKHQGLIRHLGLSNVTPAQLAEAQKITEIVCVQNLYNVAIRNDDEFIDSLASQGIAYVPFFPLGGFTPLQSSELDEAAKKLEVTPMQLALAWLLHRSPNILLIPGTSSVGHLHENLKAATLQIPADIIANLDAIGAGAVSSAGRKS
;
A
#
# COMPACT_ATOMS: atom_id res chain seq x y z
N MET A 1 -25.45 8.94 11.27
CA MET A 1 -23.99 8.99 11.42
C MET A 1 -23.46 9.72 10.19
N THR A 2 -22.76 10.82 10.37
CA THR A 2 -22.10 11.54 9.28
C THR A 2 -20.99 10.64 8.74
N GLN A 3 -21.10 10.26 7.47
CA GLN A 3 -20.09 9.44 6.81
C GLN A 3 -18.74 10.20 6.86
N THR A 4 -17.71 9.58 7.41
CA THR A 4 -16.37 10.18 7.48
C THR A 4 -15.87 10.38 6.04
N ASN A 5 -15.46 11.59 5.68
CA ASN A 5 -14.85 11.83 4.38
C ASN A 5 -13.42 11.25 4.40
N LEU A 6 -13.19 10.19 3.64
CA LEU A 6 -11.91 9.49 3.54
C LEU A 6 -11.14 9.83 2.24
N GLY A 7 -11.28 11.08 1.78
CA GLY A 7 -10.57 11.58 0.59
C GLY A 7 -11.26 11.22 -0.74
N GLY A 8 -12.52 10.80 -0.67
CA GLY A 8 -13.28 10.27 -1.81
C GLY A 8 -13.06 8.78 -2.02
N SER A 9 -13.72 8.24 -3.04
CA SER A 9 -13.67 6.82 -3.39
C SER A 9 -13.05 6.60 -4.77
N PHE A 10 -12.58 5.39 -5.01
CA PHE A 10 -12.02 4.95 -6.29
C PHE A 10 -12.52 3.54 -6.62
N THR A 11 -13.03 3.34 -7.83
CA THR A 11 -13.42 2.01 -8.31
C THR A 11 -12.25 1.40 -9.07
N LEU A 12 -11.81 0.21 -8.65
CA LEU A 12 -10.71 -0.50 -9.32
C LEU A 12 -11.13 -0.89 -10.74
N PRO A 13 -10.25 -0.72 -11.75
CA PRO A 13 -10.62 -0.89 -13.16
C PRO A 13 -11.07 -2.32 -13.47
N GLY A 14 -12.12 -2.45 -14.29
CA GLY A 14 -12.68 -3.76 -14.69
C GLY A 14 -13.37 -4.53 -13.55
N THR A 15 -13.66 -3.87 -12.42
CA THR A 15 -14.25 -4.51 -11.24
C THR A 15 -15.46 -3.74 -10.70
N SER A 16 -16.20 -4.36 -9.77
CA SER A 16 -17.19 -3.67 -8.92
C SER A 16 -16.63 -3.20 -7.57
N LEU A 17 -15.33 -3.33 -7.34
CA LEU A 17 -14.69 -3.00 -6.07
C LEU A 17 -14.47 -1.49 -5.98
N THR A 18 -15.25 -0.83 -5.15
CA THR A 18 -15.09 0.60 -4.84
C THR A 18 -14.52 0.75 -3.43
N VAL A 19 -13.39 1.42 -3.34
CA VAL A 19 -12.66 1.62 -2.08
C VAL A 19 -12.55 3.10 -1.75
N GLU A 20 -12.54 3.42 -0.46
CA GLU A 20 -12.18 4.75 0.01
C GLU A 20 -10.70 5.01 -0.24
N ARG A 21 -10.34 6.24 -0.61
CA ARG A 21 -8.95 6.58 -0.95
C ARG A 21 -8.01 6.57 0.26
N MET A 22 -8.56 6.71 1.47
CA MET A 22 -7.83 6.51 2.73
C MET A 22 -8.14 5.11 3.25
N GLY A 23 -7.22 4.18 3.04
CA GLY A 23 -7.25 2.82 3.54
C GLY A 23 -6.42 2.63 4.81
N TYR A 24 -6.08 1.37 5.11
CA TYR A 24 -5.28 0.99 6.28
C TYR A 24 -4.19 -0.01 5.89
N GLY A 25 -2.93 0.29 6.24
CA GLY A 25 -1.77 -0.60 6.06
C GLY A 25 -1.51 -1.44 7.32
N ALA A 26 -1.54 -2.76 7.18
CA ALA A 26 -1.45 -3.68 8.31
C ALA A 26 -0.02 -4.06 8.73
N MET A 27 1.02 -3.58 8.05
CA MET A 27 2.41 -3.96 8.33
C MET A 27 2.84 -3.69 9.78
N GLN A 28 2.32 -2.61 10.40
CA GLN A 28 2.63 -2.23 11.79
C GLN A 28 1.93 -3.11 12.84
N LEU A 29 1.10 -4.06 12.43
CA LEU A 29 0.47 -5.04 13.32
C LEU A 29 1.39 -6.25 13.60
N ALA A 30 2.50 -6.39 12.90
CA ALA A 30 3.56 -7.34 13.27
C ALA A 30 4.47 -6.77 14.35
N GLY A 31 5.26 -7.64 14.96
CA GLY A 31 6.28 -7.27 15.93
C GLY A 31 7.43 -6.45 15.35
N PRO A 32 8.43 -6.08 16.15
CA PRO A 32 9.57 -5.29 15.72
C PRO A 32 10.26 -5.88 14.48
N GLN A 33 10.65 -5.01 13.53
CA GLN A 33 11.22 -5.40 12.23
C GLN A 33 10.25 -6.22 11.36
N VAL A 34 8.94 -6.05 11.57
CA VAL A 34 7.89 -6.81 10.89
C VAL A 34 8.07 -8.33 11.08
N PHE A 35 8.43 -8.76 12.28
CA PHE A 35 8.71 -10.17 12.60
C PHE A 35 8.10 -10.56 13.95
N GLY A 36 7.42 -11.72 13.99
CA GLY A 36 6.70 -12.20 15.16
C GLY A 36 5.45 -11.40 15.52
N PRO A 37 4.80 -11.71 16.63
CA PRO A 37 3.61 -11.03 17.09
C PRO A 37 3.93 -9.62 17.62
N PRO A 38 2.95 -8.68 17.59
CA PRO A 38 3.08 -7.38 18.23
C PRO A 38 3.22 -7.55 19.76
N ARG A 39 3.72 -6.51 20.41
CA ARG A 39 3.79 -6.48 21.88
C ARG A 39 2.41 -6.54 22.55
N ASP A 40 1.41 -5.96 21.89
CA ASP A 40 0.04 -5.89 22.35
C ASP A 40 -0.91 -6.28 21.19
N VAL A 41 -1.39 -7.52 21.25
CA VAL A 41 -2.32 -8.08 20.26
C VAL A 41 -3.70 -7.44 20.39
N ASP A 42 -4.12 -7.06 21.59
CA ASP A 42 -5.44 -6.47 21.81
C ASP A 42 -5.49 -5.04 21.31
N ALA A 43 -4.41 -4.26 21.42
CA ALA A 43 -4.26 -2.96 20.74
C ALA A 43 -4.29 -3.12 19.22
N ALA A 44 -3.64 -4.13 18.67
CA ALA A 44 -3.66 -4.42 17.22
C ALA A 44 -5.09 -4.80 16.73
N VAL A 45 -5.85 -5.54 17.52
CA VAL A 45 -7.26 -5.84 17.23
C VAL A 45 -8.11 -4.59 17.33
N ALA A 46 -7.90 -3.77 18.37
CA ALA A 46 -8.68 -2.55 18.58
C ALA A 46 -8.52 -1.54 17.45
N VAL A 47 -7.30 -1.32 16.94
CA VAL A 47 -7.06 -0.37 15.84
C VAL A 47 -7.71 -0.82 14.54
N LEU A 48 -7.74 -2.14 14.24
CA LEU A 48 -8.44 -2.66 13.07
C LEU A 48 -9.96 -2.46 13.16
N ARG A 49 -10.55 -2.75 14.33
CA ARG A 49 -11.99 -2.54 14.57
C ARG A 49 -12.35 -1.07 14.43
N GLU A 50 -11.53 -0.20 14.97
CA GLU A 50 -11.72 1.25 14.85
C GLU A 50 -11.60 1.73 13.40
N ALA A 51 -10.64 1.22 12.63
CA ALA A 51 -10.53 1.56 11.21
C ALA A 51 -11.81 1.22 10.44
N ILE A 52 -12.36 0.03 10.65
CA ILE A 52 -13.65 -0.36 10.04
C ILE A 52 -14.80 0.52 10.52
N SER A 53 -14.87 0.79 11.82
CA SER A 53 -15.90 1.68 12.42
C SER A 53 -15.83 3.10 11.86
N ALA A 54 -14.64 3.59 11.53
CA ALA A 54 -14.40 4.89 10.90
C ALA A 54 -14.72 4.92 9.39
N GLY A 55 -15.11 3.79 8.79
CA GLY A 55 -15.51 3.71 7.38
C GLY A 55 -14.40 3.24 6.42
N VAL A 56 -13.22 2.86 6.92
CA VAL A 56 -12.18 2.26 6.08
C VAL A 56 -12.68 0.94 5.52
N ASN A 57 -12.67 0.82 4.20
CA ASN A 57 -13.08 -0.39 3.48
C ASN A 57 -11.97 -0.98 2.59
N HIS A 58 -10.72 -0.55 2.81
CA HIS A 58 -9.54 -0.98 2.08
C HIS A 58 -8.42 -1.30 3.07
N ILE A 59 -8.03 -2.58 3.19
CA ILE A 59 -6.93 -3.04 4.03
C ILE A 59 -5.83 -3.61 3.14
N ASP A 60 -4.61 -3.09 3.29
CA ASP A 60 -3.41 -3.62 2.66
C ASP A 60 -2.62 -4.47 3.67
N THR A 61 -2.35 -5.71 3.32
CA THR A 61 -1.62 -6.67 4.16
C THR A 61 -0.60 -7.48 3.36
N SER A 62 0.02 -8.43 4.01
CA SER A 62 0.75 -9.56 3.42
C SER A 62 0.92 -10.68 4.43
N ASP A 63 0.85 -11.93 3.96
CA ASP A 63 1.04 -13.09 4.83
C ASP A 63 2.49 -13.25 5.30
N PHE A 64 3.45 -12.62 4.62
CA PHE A 64 4.83 -12.57 5.09
C PHE A 64 5.08 -11.47 6.16
N TYR A 65 4.06 -10.73 6.60
CA TYR A 65 4.18 -9.83 7.74
C TYR A 65 4.04 -10.61 9.05
N GLY A 66 5.15 -10.75 9.77
CA GLY A 66 5.25 -11.39 11.04
C GLY A 66 5.51 -12.90 11.10
N PRO A 67 5.90 -13.72 10.09
CA PRO A 67 5.08 -14.36 9.07
C PRO A 67 3.76 -14.91 9.61
N HIS A 68 2.70 -14.83 8.82
CA HIS A 68 1.31 -15.25 9.12
C HIS A 68 0.59 -14.41 10.18
N VAL A 69 1.34 -13.74 11.07
CA VAL A 69 0.81 -13.05 12.26
C VAL A 69 -0.20 -11.97 11.88
N THR A 70 0.13 -11.12 10.93
CA THR A 70 -0.72 -9.98 10.57
C THR A 70 -2.06 -10.42 9.99
N ASN A 71 -2.07 -11.41 9.09
CA ASN A 71 -3.30 -11.96 8.53
C ASN A 71 -4.17 -12.63 9.60
N GLN A 72 -3.56 -13.36 10.53
CA GLN A 72 -4.28 -13.97 11.67
C GLN A 72 -4.88 -12.92 12.60
N ILE A 73 -4.21 -11.79 12.82
CA ILE A 73 -4.74 -10.66 13.60
C ILE A 73 -5.92 -10.02 12.88
N ILE A 74 -5.83 -9.79 11.55
CA ILE A 74 -6.94 -9.26 10.75
C ILE A 74 -8.16 -10.19 10.88
N LYS A 75 -7.99 -11.49 10.70
CA LYS A 75 -9.05 -12.48 10.89
C LYS A 75 -9.64 -12.42 12.30
N LYS A 76 -8.79 -12.42 13.35
CA LYS A 76 -9.25 -12.32 14.75
C LYS A 76 -10.06 -11.06 15.02
N ALA A 77 -9.65 -9.94 14.42
CA ALA A 77 -10.25 -8.64 14.69
C ALA A 77 -11.62 -8.44 14.05
N ILE A 78 -11.77 -8.83 12.78
CA ILE A 78 -12.88 -8.37 11.93
C ILE A 78 -13.54 -9.47 11.08
N HIS A 79 -13.20 -10.75 11.27
CA HIS A 79 -13.95 -11.84 10.64
C HIS A 79 -15.20 -12.19 11.51
N PRO A 80 -16.42 -12.39 10.89
CA PRO A 80 -16.70 -12.33 9.45
C PRO A 80 -16.56 -10.90 8.91
N TYR A 81 -15.98 -10.77 7.73
CA TYR A 81 -15.66 -9.49 7.13
C TYR A 81 -16.93 -8.71 6.75
N PRO A 82 -16.97 -7.38 7.00
CA PRO A 82 -18.09 -6.57 6.58
C PRO A 82 -18.21 -6.52 5.05
N ALA A 83 -19.44 -6.41 4.57
CA ALA A 83 -19.71 -6.26 3.14
C ALA A 83 -19.01 -5.01 2.58
N GLY A 84 -18.38 -5.13 1.41
CA GLY A 84 -17.67 -4.04 0.76
C GLY A 84 -16.25 -3.80 1.26
N LEU A 85 -15.76 -4.57 2.25
CA LEU A 85 -14.35 -4.53 2.61
C LEU A 85 -13.53 -5.23 1.53
N VAL A 86 -12.46 -4.57 1.08
CA VAL A 86 -11.48 -5.10 0.13
C VAL A 86 -10.16 -5.35 0.85
N ILE A 87 -9.68 -6.58 0.79
CA ILE A 87 -8.37 -6.95 1.36
C ILE A 87 -7.39 -7.15 0.22
N VAL A 88 -6.35 -6.32 0.21
CA VAL A 88 -5.23 -6.40 -0.73
C VAL A 88 -4.06 -7.09 -0.03
N THR A 89 -3.58 -8.20 -0.57
CA THR A 89 -2.40 -8.88 -0.06
C THR A 89 -1.27 -8.93 -1.09
N LYS A 90 -0.12 -9.47 -0.72
CA LYS A 90 1.07 -9.53 -1.58
C LYS A 90 1.68 -10.92 -1.58
N LEU A 91 2.20 -11.30 -2.73
CA LEU A 91 3.03 -12.50 -2.94
C LEU A 91 4.33 -12.12 -3.65
N GLY A 92 5.36 -12.94 -3.55
CA GLY A 92 6.65 -12.74 -4.21
C GLY A 92 7.82 -12.47 -3.26
N ALA A 93 7.55 -12.38 -1.96
CA ALA A 93 8.58 -12.34 -0.92
C ALA A 93 8.23 -13.29 0.23
N LYS A 94 9.23 -13.64 1.02
CA LYS A 94 9.09 -14.37 2.29
C LYS A 94 10.02 -13.80 3.33
N ARG A 95 9.94 -14.29 4.55
CA ARG A 95 10.81 -13.87 5.65
C ARG A 95 11.81 -14.97 5.94
N GLY A 96 13.10 -14.60 5.96
CA GLY A 96 14.14 -15.47 6.52
C GLY A 96 14.13 -15.47 8.05
N GLU A 97 14.72 -16.48 8.66
CA GLU A 97 14.91 -16.53 10.12
C GLU A 97 15.79 -15.39 10.63
N ASP A 98 16.72 -14.94 9.79
CA ASP A 98 17.56 -13.75 9.99
C ASP A 98 16.79 -12.43 9.80
N LYS A 99 15.47 -12.48 9.59
CA LYS A 99 14.59 -11.36 9.29
C LYS A 99 14.83 -10.69 7.92
N SER A 100 15.58 -11.31 7.05
CA SER A 100 15.73 -10.88 5.64
C SER A 100 14.40 -10.99 4.86
N TRP A 101 14.40 -10.44 3.64
CA TRP A 101 13.26 -10.43 2.73
C TRP A 101 13.63 -11.11 1.39
N PRO A 102 13.94 -12.42 1.37
CA PRO A 102 14.25 -13.12 0.12
C PRO A 102 13.04 -13.17 -0.81
N HIS A 103 13.32 -13.19 -2.11
CA HIS A 103 12.29 -13.42 -3.12
C HIS A 103 11.67 -14.82 -2.98
N ALA A 104 10.39 -14.92 -3.28
CA ALA A 104 9.58 -16.14 -3.27
C ALA A 104 8.70 -16.15 -4.54
N LEU A 105 9.36 -16.24 -5.71
CA LEU A 105 8.74 -16.06 -7.03
C LEU A 105 8.57 -17.37 -7.81
N SER A 106 9.00 -18.51 -7.23
CA SER A 106 8.76 -19.80 -7.87
C SER A 106 7.26 -20.14 -7.90
N ARG A 107 6.85 -21.00 -8.84
CA ARG A 107 5.47 -21.51 -8.91
C ARG A 107 5.01 -22.07 -7.55
N GLN A 108 5.87 -22.84 -6.88
CA GLN A 108 5.56 -23.42 -5.57
C GLN A 108 5.37 -22.35 -4.51
N ASP A 109 6.31 -21.38 -4.38
CA ASP A 109 6.22 -20.29 -3.40
C ASP A 109 4.92 -19.49 -3.57
N LEU A 110 4.54 -19.16 -4.81
CA LEU A 110 3.35 -18.36 -5.12
C LEU A 110 2.07 -19.14 -4.85
N THR A 111 2.07 -20.45 -5.15
CA THR A 111 0.91 -21.32 -4.88
C THR A 111 0.72 -21.50 -3.37
N ASP A 112 1.79 -21.86 -2.65
CA ASP A 112 1.74 -22.04 -1.21
C ASP A 112 1.35 -20.73 -0.49
N GLY A 113 1.96 -19.61 -0.89
CA GLY A 113 1.63 -18.30 -0.35
C GLY A 113 0.18 -17.89 -0.60
N THR A 114 -0.43 -18.28 -1.72
CA THR A 114 -1.86 -18.07 -1.98
C THR A 114 -2.71 -18.85 -0.98
N HIS A 115 -2.43 -20.13 -0.78
CA HIS A 115 -3.15 -20.97 0.19
C HIS A 115 -2.95 -20.51 1.63
N ASP A 116 -1.74 -20.04 1.98
CA ASP A 116 -1.44 -19.47 3.29
C ASP A 116 -2.27 -18.21 3.56
N ASN A 117 -2.36 -17.29 2.60
CA ASN A 117 -3.21 -16.12 2.71
C ASN A 117 -4.68 -16.50 2.89
N LEU A 118 -5.23 -17.41 2.08
CA LEU A 118 -6.60 -17.89 2.19
C LEU A 118 -6.88 -18.45 3.59
N ARG A 119 -6.01 -19.33 4.08
CA ARG A 119 -6.14 -19.97 5.40
C ARG A 119 -6.05 -18.96 6.54
N ASN A 120 -5.04 -18.09 6.51
CA ASN A 120 -4.76 -17.16 7.60
C ASN A 120 -5.75 -15.99 7.66
N LEU A 121 -6.29 -15.56 6.52
CA LEU A 121 -7.40 -14.61 6.46
C LEU A 121 -8.77 -15.29 6.66
N GLY A 122 -8.89 -16.60 6.43
CA GLY A 122 -10.17 -17.30 6.47
C GLY A 122 -11.08 -16.93 5.30
N LEU A 123 -10.50 -16.81 4.12
CA LEU A 123 -11.17 -16.50 2.87
C LEU A 123 -11.15 -17.71 1.92
N ASP A 124 -12.17 -17.85 1.11
CA ASP A 124 -12.20 -18.83 0.01
C ASP A 124 -11.56 -18.26 -1.27
N VAL A 125 -11.57 -16.93 -1.43
CA VAL A 125 -11.02 -16.20 -2.59
C VAL A 125 -10.39 -14.90 -2.11
N LEU A 126 -9.18 -14.59 -2.57
CA LEU A 126 -8.50 -13.31 -2.31
C LEU A 126 -9.04 -12.21 -3.24
N ASP A 127 -9.35 -11.03 -2.71
CA ASP A 127 -9.89 -9.93 -3.52
C ASP A 127 -8.87 -9.37 -4.50
N VAL A 128 -7.71 -8.95 -3.99
CA VAL A 128 -6.60 -8.42 -4.81
C VAL A 128 -5.27 -8.97 -4.29
N VAL A 129 -4.45 -9.47 -5.20
CA VAL A 129 -3.09 -9.94 -4.90
C VAL A 129 -2.08 -9.14 -5.71
N ASN A 130 -1.19 -8.43 -5.04
CA ASN A 130 -0.06 -7.76 -5.67
C ASN A 130 1.11 -8.73 -5.83
N LEU A 131 1.56 -8.96 -7.07
CA LEU A 131 2.87 -9.57 -7.30
C LEU A 131 3.95 -8.56 -6.89
N ARG A 132 4.66 -8.86 -5.81
CA ARG A 132 5.77 -8.04 -5.34
C ARG A 132 7.08 -8.57 -5.93
N VAL A 133 7.73 -7.71 -6.69
CA VAL A 133 9.07 -7.94 -7.25
C VAL A 133 10.02 -6.82 -6.78
N GLY A 134 11.24 -6.80 -7.26
CA GLY A 134 12.21 -5.78 -6.87
C GLY A 134 12.70 -5.87 -5.43
N GLY A 135 13.49 -4.90 -5.03
CA GLY A 135 14.08 -4.79 -3.69
C GLY A 135 13.16 -4.11 -2.68
N VAL A 136 13.69 -3.88 -1.47
CA VAL A 136 12.96 -3.17 -0.40
C VAL A 136 12.70 -1.71 -0.79
N MET A 137 13.63 -1.08 -1.50
CA MET A 137 13.63 0.37 -1.79
C MET A 137 13.22 0.71 -3.23
N GLY A 138 12.80 -0.24 -4.02
CA GLY A 138 12.35 0.07 -5.38
C GLY A 138 12.36 -1.13 -6.33
N PRO A 139 11.92 -0.91 -7.59
CA PRO A 139 11.88 -1.94 -8.60
C PRO A 139 13.29 -2.41 -8.99
N SER A 140 13.36 -3.60 -9.56
CA SER A 140 14.53 -4.15 -10.26
C SER A 140 14.17 -4.48 -11.69
N ASP A 141 15.15 -4.40 -12.58
CA ASP A 141 14.96 -4.77 -13.97
C ASP A 141 14.73 -6.29 -14.14
N GLY A 142 14.18 -6.67 -15.27
CA GLY A 142 13.91 -8.06 -15.64
C GLY A 142 12.44 -8.34 -15.90
N SER A 143 12.18 -9.47 -16.57
CA SER A 143 10.85 -9.94 -16.86
C SER A 143 10.15 -10.44 -15.60
N ILE A 144 8.86 -10.13 -15.51
CA ILE A 144 7.96 -10.65 -14.46
C ILE A 144 6.91 -11.62 -15.02
N ALA A 145 7.08 -12.01 -16.31
CA ALA A 145 6.08 -12.82 -17.00
C ALA A 145 5.86 -14.18 -16.35
N GLU A 146 6.92 -14.87 -15.95
CA GLU A 146 6.82 -16.21 -15.35
C GLU A 146 6.04 -16.20 -14.05
N PRO A 147 6.44 -15.43 -13.00
CA PRO A 147 5.69 -15.38 -11.75
C PRO A 147 4.27 -14.80 -11.91
N LEU A 148 4.07 -13.83 -12.81
CA LEU A 148 2.74 -13.29 -13.05
C LEU A 148 1.80 -14.30 -13.73
N THR A 149 2.32 -15.12 -14.65
CA THR A 149 1.54 -16.21 -15.27
C THR A 149 1.05 -17.21 -14.23
N VAL A 150 1.87 -17.52 -13.21
CA VAL A 150 1.42 -18.37 -12.10
C VAL A 150 0.23 -17.75 -11.36
N LEU A 151 0.28 -16.44 -11.06
CA LEU A 151 -0.84 -15.77 -10.39
C LEU A 151 -2.07 -15.66 -11.30
N ALA A 152 -1.89 -15.49 -12.61
CA ALA A 152 -2.99 -15.52 -13.58
C ALA A 152 -3.65 -16.90 -13.63
N ASP A 153 -2.89 -18.00 -13.57
CA ASP A 153 -3.41 -19.35 -13.44
C ASP A 153 -4.25 -19.54 -12.17
N LEU A 154 -3.76 -19.02 -11.02
CA LEU A 154 -4.48 -19.08 -9.74
C LEU A 154 -5.75 -18.21 -9.76
N LYS A 155 -5.74 -17.10 -10.48
CA LYS A 155 -6.94 -16.29 -10.76
C LYS A 155 -7.95 -17.08 -11.59
N HIS A 156 -7.52 -17.76 -12.65
CA HIS A 156 -8.41 -18.62 -13.46
C HIS A 156 -8.98 -19.79 -12.67
N GLN A 157 -8.27 -20.30 -11.66
CA GLN A 157 -8.75 -21.32 -10.74
C GLN A 157 -9.75 -20.77 -9.71
N GLY A 158 -9.98 -19.46 -9.65
CA GLY A 158 -10.91 -18.81 -8.74
C GLY A 158 -10.37 -18.58 -7.33
N LEU A 159 -9.06 -18.73 -7.10
CA LEU A 159 -8.44 -18.46 -5.80
C LEU A 159 -8.11 -16.98 -5.59
N ILE A 160 -7.99 -16.22 -6.68
CA ILE A 160 -7.71 -14.78 -6.71
C ILE A 160 -8.72 -14.12 -7.65
N ARG A 161 -9.30 -12.99 -7.23
CA ARG A 161 -10.23 -12.22 -8.08
C ARG A 161 -9.50 -11.27 -9.01
N HIS A 162 -8.56 -10.48 -8.46
CA HIS A 162 -7.88 -9.43 -9.21
C HIS A 162 -6.39 -9.40 -8.88
N LEU A 163 -5.58 -8.94 -9.85
CA LEU A 163 -4.14 -8.86 -9.73
C LEU A 163 -3.68 -7.41 -9.76
N GLY A 164 -2.72 -7.10 -8.92
CA GLY A 164 -1.95 -5.87 -8.91
C GLY A 164 -0.45 -6.17 -8.94
N LEU A 165 0.36 -5.12 -8.93
CA LEU A 165 1.81 -5.21 -8.95
C LEU A 165 2.41 -4.39 -7.82
N SER A 166 3.61 -4.77 -7.35
CA SER A 166 4.33 -3.99 -6.34
C SER A 166 5.83 -3.98 -6.64
N ASN A 167 6.44 -2.81 -6.54
CA ASN A 167 7.83 -2.55 -6.91
C ASN A 167 8.15 -2.88 -8.38
N VAL A 168 7.41 -2.29 -9.28
CA VAL A 168 7.53 -2.51 -10.73
C VAL A 168 7.87 -1.25 -11.48
N THR A 169 8.52 -1.43 -12.64
CA THR A 169 8.76 -0.38 -13.62
C THR A 169 7.56 -0.23 -14.57
N PRO A 170 7.44 0.89 -15.33
CA PRO A 170 6.47 1.04 -16.41
C PRO A 170 6.57 -0.06 -17.48
N ALA A 171 7.79 -0.54 -17.80
CA ALA A 171 8.01 -1.63 -18.74
C ALA A 171 7.43 -2.96 -18.22
N GLN A 172 7.60 -3.25 -16.95
CA GLN A 172 7.02 -4.43 -16.31
C GLN A 172 5.50 -4.37 -16.26
N LEU A 173 4.90 -3.19 -16.04
CA LEU A 173 3.45 -3.02 -16.17
C LEU A 173 2.98 -3.33 -17.60
N ALA A 174 3.67 -2.80 -18.62
CA ALA A 174 3.34 -3.07 -20.02
C ALA A 174 3.49 -4.55 -20.42
N GLU A 175 4.44 -5.26 -19.80
CA GLU A 175 4.56 -6.72 -19.92
C GLU A 175 3.38 -7.43 -19.25
N ALA A 176 3.04 -7.05 -18.02
CA ALA A 176 1.97 -7.62 -17.22
C ALA A 176 0.61 -7.51 -17.92
N GLN A 177 0.32 -6.37 -18.53
CA GLN A 177 -0.94 -6.10 -19.23
C GLN A 177 -1.16 -6.97 -20.47
N LYS A 178 -0.11 -7.62 -21.00
CA LYS A 178 -0.24 -8.61 -22.06
C LYS A 178 -0.67 -9.99 -21.53
N ILE A 179 -0.54 -10.21 -20.22
CA ILE A 179 -0.84 -11.49 -19.56
C ILE A 179 -2.20 -11.44 -18.87
N THR A 180 -2.48 -10.35 -18.15
CA THR A 180 -3.71 -10.21 -17.35
C THR A 180 -4.03 -8.74 -17.10
N GLU A 181 -5.27 -8.46 -16.70
CA GLU A 181 -5.67 -7.14 -16.21
C GLU A 181 -4.99 -6.83 -14.87
N ILE A 182 -4.49 -5.60 -14.73
CA ILE A 182 -3.84 -5.09 -13.52
C ILE A 182 -4.69 -3.96 -12.94
N VAL A 183 -5.11 -4.10 -11.68
CA VAL A 183 -6.01 -3.13 -11.05
C VAL A 183 -5.30 -2.06 -10.24
N CYS A 184 -4.07 -2.32 -9.78
CA CYS A 184 -3.28 -1.35 -9.01
C CYS A 184 -1.77 -1.60 -9.13
N VAL A 185 -1.00 -0.53 -8.88
CA VAL A 185 0.46 -0.58 -8.73
C VAL A 185 0.84 0.02 -7.38
N GLN A 186 1.69 -0.66 -6.63
CA GLN A 186 2.14 -0.25 -5.30
C GLN A 186 3.66 -0.08 -5.29
N ASN A 187 4.16 1.17 -5.31
CA ASN A 187 5.57 1.51 -5.33
C ASN A 187 5.95 2.48 -4.20
N LEU A 188 7.25 2.63 -3.97
CA LEU A 188 7.78 3.65 -3.06
C LEU A 188 7.63 5.03 -3.67
N TYR A 189 6.84 5.88 -3.00
CA TYR A 189 6.63 7.26 -3.44
C TYR A 189 6.19 8.14 -2.27
N ASN A 190 6.76 9.32 -2.17
CA ASN A 190 6.40 10.35 -1.18
C ASN A 190 6.89 11.72 -1.65
N VAL A 191 6.70 12.74 -0.82
CA VAL A 191 7.05 14.13 -1.15
C VAL A 191 8.51 14.33 -1.56
N ALA A 192 9.46 13.48 -1.11
CA ALA A 192 10.88 13.54 -1.45
C ALA A 192 11.31 12.52 -2.51
N ILE A 193 10.61 11.41 -2.65
CA ILE A 193 10.91 10.34 -3.63
C ILE A 193 9.84 10.39 -4.71
N ARG A 194 10.18 11.02 -5.84
CA ARG A 194 9.26 11.42 -6.91
C ARG A 194 9.53 10.72 -8.25
N ASN A 195 10.25 9.59 -8.23
CA ASN A 195 10.65 8.87 -9.45
C ASN A 195 9.46 8.36 -10.29
N ASP A 196 8.28 8.20 -9.67
CA ASP A 196 7.08 7.68 -10.31
C ASP A 196 6.08 8.76 -10.74
N ASP A 197 6.46 10.05 -10.80
CA ASP A 197 5.53 11.13 -11.18
C ASP A 197 4.85 10.86 -12.53
N GLU A 198 5.61 10.58 -13.58
CA GLU A 198 5.09 10.27 -14.91
C GLU A 198 4.34 8.93 -14.91
N PHE A 199 4.78 7.98 -14.10
CA PHE A 199 4.13 6.66 -13.99
C PHE A 199 2.75 6.79 -13.33
N ILE A 200 2.60 7.61 -12.29
CA ILE A 200 1.31 7.91 -11.64
C ILE A 200 0.35 8.53 -12.65
N ASP A 201 0.81 9.51 -13.44
CA ASP A 201 -0.02 10.18 -14.46
C ASP A 201 -0.45 9.22 -15.57
N SER A 202 0.45 8.34 -16.00
CA SER A 202 0.14 7.26 -16.95
C SER A 202 -0.90 6.28 -16.39
N LEU A 203 -0.77 5.86 -15.13
CA LEU A 203 -1.72 4.97 -14.47
C LEU A 203 -3.09 5.66 -14.30
N ALA A 204 -3.12 6.95 -13.96
CA ALA A 204 -4.35 7.72 -13.85
C ALA A 204 -5.11 7.76 -15.18
N SER A 205 -4.41 7.95 -16.30
CA SER A 205 -5.01 7.94 -17.64
C SER A 205 -5.60 6.58 -18.03
N GLN A 206 -5.11 5.50 -17.44
CA GLN A 206 -5.59 4.13 -17.63
C GLN A 206 -6.66 3.72 -16.60
N GLY A 207 -6.97 4.56 -15.62
CA GLY A 207 -7.88 4.24 -14.52
C GLY A 207 -7.32 3.21 -13.54
N ILE A 208 -5.98 3.00 -13.50
CA ILE A 208 -5.31 2.07 -12.60
C ILE A 208 -4.94 2.79 -11.31
N ALA A 209 -5.22 2.17 -10.16
CA ALA A 209 -4.87 2.74 -8.88
C ALA A 209 -3.35 2.75 -8.64
N TYR A 210 -2.85 3.80 -8.00
CA TYR A 210 -1.49 3.87 -7.48
C TYR A 210 -1.48 3.89 -5.95
N VAL A 211 -0.71 3.01 -5.32
CA VAL A 211 -0.70 2.82 -3.86
C VAL A 211 0.70 3.13 -3.32
N PRO A 212 0.99 4.38 -2.95
CA PRO A 212 2.30 4.73 -2.40
C PRO A 212 2.51 4.11 -1.03
N PHE A 213 3.65 3.45 -0.82
CA PHE A 213 4.07 3.05 0.50
C PHE A 213 5.18 3.94 1.04
N PHE A 214 5.37 3.96 2.36
CA PHE A 214 6.33 4.81 3.08
C PHE A 214 6.16 6.32 2.84
N PRO A 215 5.01 6.88 3.21
CA PRO A 215 4.72 8.30 2.99
C PRO A 215 5.69 9.25 3.71
N LEU A 216 6.38 8.80 4.77
CA LEU A 216 7.45 9.51 5.48
C LEU A 216 8.77 8.72 5.50
N GLY A 217 9.12 8.00 4.44
CA GLY A 217 10.42 7.33 4.27
C GLY A 217 10.53 5.93 4.89
N GLY A 218 9.51 5.43 5.57
CA GLY A 218 9.47 4.05 6.06
C GLY A 218 10.50 3.74 7.16
N PHE A 219 11.43 2.84 6.90
CA PHE A 219 12.47 2.45 7.86
C PHE A 219 13.51 3.55 8.11
N THR A 220 13.67 4.48 7.17
CA THR A 220 14.48 5.69 7.33
C THR A 220 13.53 6.88 7.23
N PRO A 221 13.17 7.49 8.36
CA PRO A 221 12.25 8.63 8.34
C PRO A 221 12.76 9.75 7.45
N LEU A 222 11.87 10.29 6.63
CA LEU A 222 12.13 11.47 5.84
C LEU A 222 12.42 12.66 6.79
N GLN A 223 13.59 13.25 6.65
CA GLN A 223 13.93 14.49 7.33
C GLN A 223 13.82 15.64 6.32
N SER A 224 12.82 16.47 6.48
CA SER A 224 12.59 17.64 5.64
C SER A 224 12.13 18.80 6.53
N SER A 225 13.01 19.79 6.67
CA SER A 225 12.70 21.04 7.36
C SER A 225 11.51 21.75 6.71
N GLU A 226 11.40 21.69 5.39
CA GLU A 226 10.32 22.30 4.63
C GLU A 226 8.96 21.65 4.93
N LEU A 227 8.93 20.32 5.06
CA LEU A 227 7.71 19.61 5.45
C LEU A 227 7.31 19.94 6.90
N ASP A 228 8.28 19.96 7.80
CA ASP A 228 8.04 20.26 9.22
C ASP A 228 7.55 21.70 9.43
N GLU A 229 8.16 22.67 8.74
CA GLU A 229 7.73 24.08 8.78
C GLU A 229 6.34 24.27 8.19
N ALA A 230 6.04 23.61 7.07
CA ALA A 230 4.71 23.65 6.45
C ALA A 230 3.64 23.02 7.36
N ALA A 231 3.93 21.89 7.98
CA ALA A 231 3.03 21.24 8.93
C ALA A 231 2.76 22.13 10.15
N LYS A 232 3.79 22.77 10.68
CA LYS A 232 3.67 23.73 11.79
C LYS A 232 2.79 24.93 11.44
N LYS A 233 2.94 25.49 10.22
CA LYS A 233 2.08 26.60 9.75
C LYS A 233 0.60 26.23 9.65
N LEU A 234 0.30 24.96 9.34
CA LEU A 234 -1.06 24.44 9.24
C LEU A 234 -1.59 23.83 10.55
N GLU A 235 -0.78 23.85 11.61
CA GLU A 235 -1.11 23.23 12.91
C GLU A 235 -1.48 21.74 12.80
N VAL A 236 -0.79 21.02 11.90
CA VAL A 236 -0.96 19.56 11.68
C VAL A 236 0.36 18.84 11.87
N THR A 237 0.31 17.50 11.91
CA THR A 237 1.54 16.70 11.93
C THR A 237 2.16 16.58 10.54
N PRO A 238 3.48 16.38 10.40
CA PRO A 238 4.13 16.11 9.12
C PRO A 238 3.51 14.91 8.39
N MET A 239 3.06 13.87 9.12
CA MET A 239 2.36 12.71 8.56
C MET A 239 1.03 13.13 7.93
N GLN A 240 0.21 13.92 8.64
CA GLN A 240 -1.05 14.40 8.10
C GLN A 240 -0.86 15.20 6.83
N LEU A 241 0.14 16.10 6.81
CA LEU A 241 0.44 16.92 5.64
C LEU A 241 0.93 16.07 4.46
N ALA A 242 1.82 15.09 4.71
CA ALA A 242 2.32 14.18 3.68
C ALA A 242 1.19 13.32 3.08
N LEU A 243 0.28 12.80 3.90
CA LEU A 243 -0.87 12.04 3.43
C LEU A 243 -1.84 12.90 2.63
N ALA A 244 -2.14 14.11 3.10
CA ALA A 244 -3.01 15.05 2.39
C ALA A 244 -2.41 15.48 1.03
N TRP A 245 -1.09 15.72 1.00
CA TRP A 245 -0.39 16.03 -0.25
C TRP A 245 -0.47 14.87 -1.25
N LEU A 246 -0.30 13.63 -0.80
CA LEU A 246 -0.46 12.44 -1.66
C LEU A 246 -1.87 12.34 -2.24
N LEU A 247 -2.92 12.59 -1.45
CA LEU A 247 -4.31 12.62 -1.95
C LEU A 247 -4.53 13.76 -2.96
N HIS A 248 -3.85 14.89 -2.79
CA HIS A 248 -3.90 16.01 -3.71
C HIS A 248 -3.17 15.70 -5.03
N ARG A 249 -2.05 14.96 -4.99
CA ARG A 249 -1.19 14.68 -6.15
C ARG A 249 -1.93 14.02 -7.32
N SER A 250 -2.82 13.08 -7.06
CA SER A 250 -3.58 12.42 -8.13
C SER A 250 -4.85 11.72 -7.62
N PRO A 251 -5.96 11.73 -8.40
CA PRO A 251 -7.21 11.10 -7.97
C PRO A 251 -7.16 9.57 -7.91
N ASN A 252 -6.18 8.91 -8.57
CA ASN A 252 -6.00 7.46 -8.54
C ASN A 252 -5.08 6.99 -7.40
N ILE A 253 -4.60 7.88 -6.54
CA ILE A 253 -3.80 7.50 -5.37
C ILE A 253 -4.70 6.96 -4.26
N LEU A 254 -4.37 5.75 -3.77
CA LEU A 254 -4.98 5.11 -2.61
C LEU A 254 -3.94 5.01 -1.50
N LEU A 255 -4.26 5.51 -0.32
CA LEU A 255 -3.34 5.54 0.82
C LEU A 255 -3.55 4.37 1.76
N ILE A 256 -2.46 3.88 2.31
CA ILE A 256 -2.43 2.75 3.24
C ILE A 256 -1.55 3.06 4.47
N PRO A 257 -1.79 4.19 5.18
CA PRO A 257 -1.01 4.51 6.36
C PRO A 257 -1.21 3.43 7.44
N GLY A 258 -0.11 2.87 7.94
CA GLY A 258 -0.11 1.83 8.95
C GLY A 258 0.16 2.37 10.35
N THR A 259 -0.57 1.86 11.34
CA THR A 259 -0.33 2.14 12.76
C THR A 259 -0.88 1.03 13.63
N SER A 260 -0.35 0.87 14.84
CA SER A 260 -0.90 0.01 15.90
C SER A 260 -1.62 0.82 17.00
N SER A 261 -1.81 2.14 16.81
CA SER A 261 -2.43 3.05 17.76
C SER A 261 -3.72 3.64 17.19
N VAL A 262 -4.81 3.57 17.96
CA VAL A 262 -6.09 4.19 17.62
C VAL A 262 -5.96 5.71 17.48
N GLY A 263 -5.17 6.36 18.38
CA GLY A 263 -4.90 7.80 18.27
C GLY A 263 -4.25 8.19 16.95
N HIS A 264 -3.18 7.48 16.57
CA HIS A 264 -2.52 7.72 15.28
C HIS A 264 -3.41 7.35 14.07
N LEU A 265 -4.30 6.37 14.20
CA LEU A 265 -5.29 6.09 13.16
C LEU A 265 -6.17 7.31 12.91
N HIS A 266 -6.75 7.88 13.96
CA HIS A 266 -7.58 9.09 13.83
C HIS A 266 -6.80 10.28 13.26
N GLU A 267 -5.54 10.46 13.65
CA GLU A 267 -4.65 11.48 13.06
C GLU A 267 -4.48 11.26 11.56
N ASN A 268 -4.17 10.04 11.14
CA ASN A 268 -4.01 9.69 9.73
C ASN A 268 -5.30 9.94 8.93
N LEU A 269 -6.46 9.53 9.45
CA LEU A 269 -7.75 9.70 8.78
C LEU A 269 -8.13 11.18 8.62
N LYS A 270 -7.76 12.06 9.55
CA LYS A 270 -7.98 13.52 9.43
C LYS A 270 -7.26 14.14 8.25
N ALA A 271 -6.17 13.55 7.76
CA ALA A 271 -5.47 14.02 6.57
C ALA A 271 -6.38 14.07 5.33
N ALA A 272 -7.38 13.20 5.25
CA ALA A 272 -8.31 13.13 4.12
C ALA A 272 -9.17 14.40 3.91
N THR A 273 -9.32 15.20 4.96
CA THR A 273 -10.11 16.45 4.90
C THR A 273 -9.24 17.71 4.95
N LEU A 274 -7.92 17.56 5.05
CA LEU A 274 -7.00 18.68 5.12
C LEU A 274 -6.95 19.44 3.78
N GLN A 275 -7.26 20.72 3.81
CA GLN A 275 -7.10 21.61 2.67
C GLN A 275 -5.72 22.25 2.72
N ILE A 276 -4.89 21.98 1.72
CA ILE A 276 -3.53 22.52 1.65
C ILE A 276 -3.57 23.79 0.77
N PRO A 277 -3.14 24.95 1.27
CA PRO A 277 -3.00 26.16 0.46
C PRO A 277 -2.03 25.96 -0.72
N ALA A 278 -2.29 26.65 -1.84
CA ALA A 278 -1.56 26.46 -3.09
C ALA A 278 -0.06 26.80 -2.97
N ASP A 279 0.30 27.78 -2.15
CA ASP A 279 1.68 28.16 -1.87
C ASP A 279 2.42 27.06 -1.10
N ILE A 280 1.75 26.39 -0.19
CA ILE A 280 2.31 25.23 0.54
C ILE A 280 2.46 24.03 -0.38
N ILE A 281 1.47 23.75 -1.25
CA ILE A 281 1.59 22.69 -2.27
C ILE A 281 2.84 22.92 -3.12
N ALA A 282 3.01 24.13 -3.65
CA ALA A 282 4.17 24.47 -4.48
C ALA A 282 5.51 24.26 -3.74
N ASN A 283 5.57 24.58 -2.44
CA ASN A 283 6.76 24.33 -1.62
C ASN A 283 7.02 22.83 -1.42
N LEU A 284 5.97 22.02 -1.15
CA LEU A 284 6.09 20.57 -1.01
C LEU A 284 6.53 19.92 -2.33
N ASP A 285 6.00 20.38 -3.46
CA ASP A 285 6.40 19.91 -4.79
C ASP A 285 7.88 20.16 -5.09
N ALA A 286 8.43 21.24 -4.57
CA ALA A 286 9.86 21.58 -4.74
C ALA A 286 10.81 20.66 -3.95
N ILE A 287 10.35 20.01 -2.86
CA ILE A 287 11.19 19.10 -2.06
C ILE A 287 11.75 17.95 -2.92
N GLY A 288 10.92 17.28 -3.72
CA GLY A 288 11.33 16.18 -4.57
C GLY A 288 12.05 16.59 -5.85
N ALA A 289 11.79 17.77 -6.38
CA ALA A 289 12.40 18.28 -7.61
C ALA A 289 13.93 18.46 -7.47
N GLY A 290 14.42 18.80 -6.28
CA GLY A 290 15.86 18.92 -6.00
C GLY A 290 16.62 17.60 -6.01
N ALA A 291 15.97 16.50 -5.64
CA ALA A 291 16.59 15.17 -5.59
C ALA A 291 16.76 14.55 -6.98
N VAL A 292 15.83 14.78 -7.90
CA VAL A 292 15.91 14.31 -9.29
C VAL A 292 17.03 15.00 -10.06
N SER A 293 17.24 16.32 -9.82
CA SER A 293 18.31 17.12 -10.44
C SER A 293 19.73 16.66 -10.04
N SER A 294 19.92 16.08 -8.86
CA SER A 294 21.23 15.62 -8.38
C SER A 294 21.62 14.24 -8.89
N ALA A 295 20.67 13.38 -9.21
CA ALA A 295 20.90 12.05 -9.76
C ALA A 295 21.33 12.09 -11.26
N GLY A 296 20.88 13.09 -12.00
CA GLY A 296 21.23 13.30 -13.43
C GLY A 296 22.60 13.91 -13.71
N ARG A 297 23.40 14.25 -12.69
CA ARG A 297 24.75 14.84 -12.86
C ARG A 297 25.92 13.92 -12.57
N LYS A 298 25.69 12.62 -12.46
CA LYS A 298 26.75 11.60 -12.37
C LYS A 298 26.63 10.65 -13.55
N SER A 299 27.00 11.13 -14.73
CA SER A 299 27.33 10.34 -15.90
C SER A 299 28.73 10.72 -16.38
#